data_489add7d7a2eac45acab26bf965f0036
#
_entry.id   489add7d7a2eac45acab26bf965f0036
#
_cell.length_a   1.000
_cell.length_b   1.000
_cell.length_c   1.000
_cell.angle_alpha   90.00
_cell.angle_beta   90.00
_cell.angle_gamma   90.00
#
_symmetry.space_group_name_H-M   'P 1'
#
loop_
_entity.id
_entity.type
_entity.pdbx_description
1 polymer ?
#
loop_
_entity_poly.entity_id
_entity_poly.type
_entity_poly.pdbx_seq_one_letter_code
_entity_poly.pdbx_strand_id
1 'polypeptide(L)'
;MDPETHLNSTPLRRRTANTTEFNAIPAHVYPQTLRREIAGEHQGEVTIGGVPITEIAETFGTPAFVMDEEDFRTRCRRLAKAFGGGAFVHYASKAFLSKTVARWVMDEGLSLDVASLGELQVALAAGFPAERITVHGNNKSPEFLRLAVSEGAELIVVDSLQEIEELSTVAGELGKVQDVLVRVTPGVHVDTHEFIATSHEDQKFGFSLASGAAHHAAMACHTADGVRLRGLHC
;
A
#
# COMPACT_ATOMS: atom_id res chain seq x y z
N MET A 1 43.52 36.94 13.76
CA MET A 1 42.66 36.55 14.90
C MET A 1 41.64 35.58 14.35
N ASP A 2 41.93 34.32 14.52
CA ASP A 2 41.17 33.19 14.06
C ASP A 2 40.35 32.67 15.24
N PRO A 3 39.05 32.49 15.17
CA PRO A 3 38.30 31.77 16.18
C PRO A 3 38.06 30.35 15.69
N GLU A 4 38.90 29.42 16.13
CA GLU A 4 38.60 27.99 16.11
C GLU A 4 37.35 27.70 16.94
N THR A 5 36.26 27.35 16.26
CA THR A 5 35.10 26.75 16.89
C THR A 5 35.36 25.26 17.09
N HIS A 6 35.71 24.89 18.31
CA HIS A 6 35.79 23.53 18.76
C HIS A 6 34.38 22.92 18.71
N LEU A 7 34.11 22.13 17.67
CA LEU A 7 32.99 21.17 17.67
C LEU A 7 33.35 20.05 18.64
N ASN A 8 32.74 20.11 19.82
CA ASN A 8 32.79 19.08 20.85
C ASN A 8 32.03 17.85 20.31
N SER A 9 32.71 16.94 19.63
CA SER A 9 32.21 15.63 19.25
C SER A 9 32.20 14.75 20.51
N THR A 10 31.12 14.80 21.26
CA THR A 10 30.86 13.79 22.29
C THR A 10 30.67 12.45 21.56
N PRO A 11 31.52 11.44 21.80
CA PRO A 11 31.34 10.15 21.17
C PRO A 11 29.99 9.58 21.60
N LEU A 12 29.16 9.27 20.61
CA LEU A 12 27.91 8.53 20.85
C LEU A 12 28.26 7.29 21.68
N ARG A 13 27.89 7.31 22.95
CA ARG A 13 28.00 6.14 23.81
C ARG A 13 27.28 5.00 23.13
N ARG A 14 28.02 3.96 22.69
CA ARG A 14 27.46 2.69 22.27
C ARG A 14 26.53 2.21 23.40
N ARG A 15 25.22 2.42 23.22
CA ARG A 15 24.25 1.73 24.04
C ARG A 15 24.39 0.26 23.69
N THR A 16 24.99 -0.52 24.57
CA THR A 16 24.87 -1.98 24.53
C THR A 16 23.40 -2.30 24.72
N ALA A 17 22.67 -2.43 23.61
CA ALA A 17 21.30 -2.87 23.67
C ALA A 17 21.29 -4.27 24.30
N ASN A 18 20.54 -4.42 25.39
CA ASN A 18 20.43 -5.67 26.11
C ASN A 18 19.80 -6.69 25.13
N THR A 19 20.48 -7.80 24.85
CA THR A 19 20.01 -8.85 23.93
C THR A 19 18.63 -9.39 24.27
N THR A 20 18.25 -9.29 25.55
CA THR A 20 16.93 -9.70 26.04
C THR A 20 15.80 -8.77 25.58
N GLU A 21 16.05 -7.46 25.40
CA GLU A 21 15.04 -6.50 24.91
C GLU A 21 14.76 -6.69 23.40
N PHE A 22 15.78 -7.04 22.61
CA PHE A 22 15.59 -7.26 21.18
C PHE A 22 14.76 -8.52 20.86
N ASN A 23 14.86 -9.56 21.70
CA ASN A 23 14.05 -10.76 21.60
C ASN A 23 12.60 -10.58 22.09
N ALA A 24 12.32 -9.50 22.84
CA ALA A 24 10.99 -9.18 23.34
C ALA A 24 10.13 -8.37 22.34
N ILE A 25 10.73 -7.87 21.26
CA ILE A 25 9.97 -7.12 20.24
C ILE A 25 9.20 -8.11 19.38
N PRO A 26 7.87 -7.97 19.30
CA PRO A 26 7.06 -8.91 18.53
C PRO A 26 7.54 -9.03 17.08
N ALA A 27 7.70 -10.23 16.58
CA ALA A 27 8.20 -10.52 15.23
C ALA A 27 7.36 -9.90 14.08
N HIS A 28 6.16 -9.40 14.39
CA HIS A 28 5.32 -8.71 13.41
C HIS A 28 5.67 -7.23 13.21
N VAL A 29 6.50 -6.64 14.10
CA VAL A 29 6.88 -5.22 14.03
C VAL A 29 8.19 -5.03 13.28
N TYR A 30 9.08 -6.03 13.30
CA TYR A 30 10.38 -5.96 12.63
C TYR A 30 10.51 -7.05 11.55
N PRO A 31 11.35 -6.82 10.53
CA PRO A 31 11.71 -7.86 9.58
C PRO A 31 12.15 -9.13 10.31
N GLN A 32 11.62 -10.29 9.91
CA GLN A 32 11.98 -11.57 10.53
C GLN A 32 13.45 -11.92 10.33
N THR A 33 14.06 -11.31 9.35
CA THR A 33 15.47 -11.44 8.99
C THR A 33 16.38 -10.46 9.72
N LEU A 34 15.79 -9.48 10.47
CA LEU A 34 16.57 -8.65 11.37
C LEU A 34 17.17 -9.53 12.45
N ARG A 35 18.50 -9.66 12.46
CA ARG A 35 19.24 -10.48 13.37
C ARG A 35 20.36 -9.69 14.02
N ARG A 36 20.70 -10.08 15.22
CA ARG A 36 21.95 -9.70 15.85
C ARG A 36 22.88 -10.89 15.78
N GLU A 37 23.96 -10.76 15.04
CA GLU A 37 24.96 -11.81 15.00
C GLU A 37 25.66 -11.93 16.35
N ILE A 38 25.65 -13.14 16.93
CA ILE A 38 26.24 -13.43 18.23
C ILE A 38 27.66 -13.98 18.08
N ALA A 39 27.96 -14.54 16.90
CA ALA A 39 29.28 -15.12 16.58
C ALA A 39 29.63 -14.82 15.10
N GLY A 40 30.92 -14.56 14.81
CA GLY A 40 31.42 -14.26 13.48
C GLY A 40 32.12 -12.90 13.40
N GLU A 41 32.43 -12.44 12.20
CA GLU A 41 33.17 -11.18 11.98
C GLU A 41 32.38 -9.95 12.45
N HIS A 42 31.04 -10.04 12.43
CA HIS A 42 30.11 -8.96 12.83
C HIS A 42 29.46 -9.22 14.19
N GLN A 43 30.19 -9.83 15.11
CA GLN A 43 29.66 -10.19 16.44
C GLN A 43 28.98 -9.00 17.16
N GLY A 44 27.69 -9.18 17.47
CA GLY A 44 26.89 -8.17 18.16
C GLY A 44 26.37 -7.06 17.24
N GLU A 45 26.56 -7.14 15.94
CA GLU A 45 26.00 -6.22 14.96
C GLU A 45 24.61 -6.64 14.49
N VAL A 46 23.78 -5.67 14.15
CA VAL A 46 22.46 -5.91 13.59
C VAL A 46 22.58 -6.12 12.09
N THR A 47 21.96 -7.17 11.58
CA THR A 47 21.88 -7.45 10.15
C THR A 47 20.44 -7.37 9.65
N ILE A 48 20.25 -6.99 8.38
CA ILE A 48 18.99 -7.02 7.65
C ILE A 48 19.21 -7.89 6.42
N GLY A 49 18.45 -8.99 6.29
CA GLY A 49 18.66 -9.93 5.19
C GLY A 49 20.05 -10.57 5.18
N GLY A 50 20.74 -10.64 6.34
CA GLY A 50 22.11 -11.13 6.47
C GLY A 50 23.19 -10.09 6.16
N VAL A 51 22.83 -8.86 5.78
CA VAL A 51 23.78 -7.76 5.50
C VAL A 51 23.90 -6.87 6.74
N PRO A 52 25.13 -6.60 7.25
CA PRO A 52 25.36 -5.68 8.35
C PRO A 52 24.83 -4.26 8.08
N ILE A 53 24.18 -3.65 9.07
CA ILE A 53 23.65 -2.28 8.89
C ILE A 53 24.76 -1.24 8.69
N THR A 54 25.97 -1.49 9.19
CA THR A 54 27.15 -0.63 8.97
C THR A 54 27.58 -0.68 7.51
N GLU A 55 27.62 -1.87 6.90
CA GLU A 55 27.94 -2.04 5.47
C GLU A 55 26.89 -1.34 4.58
N ILE A 56 25.59 -1.45 4.94
CA ILE A 56 24.51 -0.74 4.24
C ILE A 56 24.75 0.77 4.33
N ALA A 57 25.04 1.27 5.53
CA ALA A 57 25.26 2.70 5.76
C ALA A 57 26.51 3.24 5.02
N GLU A 58 27.58 2.46 4.99
CA GLU A 58 28.82 2.82 4.28
C GLU A 58 28.61 2.84 2.76
N THR A 59 27.83 1.88 2.24
CA THR A 59 27.62 1.74 0.79
C THR A 59 26.61 2.76 0.25
N PHE A 60 25.51 3.00 0.97
CA PHE A 60 24.37 3.78 0.48
C PHE A 60 24.18 5.11 1.21
N GLY A 61 24.91 5.34 2.31
CA GLY A 61 24.74 6.53 3.15
C GLY A 61 23.54 6.42 4.11
N THR A 62 23.35 7.45 4.92
CA THR A 62 22.24 7.60 5.86
C THR A 62 21.63 9.00 5.75
N PRO A 63 20.29 9.16 5.91
CA PRO A 63 19.30 8.12 6.23
C PRO A 63 18.99 7.23 5.01
N ALA A 64 18.61 5.96 5.26
CA ALA A 64 18.25 5.00 4.22
C ALA A 64 17.02 4.17 4.65
N PHE A 65 16.12 3.91 3.70
CA PHE A 65 15.08 2.91 3.84
C PHE A 65 15.60 1.58 3.29
N VAL A 66 15.52 0.54 4.10
CA VAL A 66 15.99 -0.81 3.73
C VAL A 66 14.80 -1.74 3.66
N MET A 67 14.62 -2.39 2.53
CA MET A 67 13.61 -3.44 2.34
C MET A 67 14.31 -4.79 2.19
N ASP A 68 13.85 -5.75 3.00
CA ASP A 68 14.27 -7.13 2.91
C ASP A 68 13.30 -7.91 2.02
N GLU A 69 13.79 -8.38 0.88
CA GLU A 69 12.96 -9.10 -0.11
C GLU A 69 12.36 -10.37 0.48
N GLU A 70 13.16 -11.19 1.19
CA GLU A 70 12.68 -12.46 1.71
C GLU A 70 11.65 -12.28 2.83
N ASP A 71 11.83 -11.29 3.71
CA ASP A 71 10.83 -10.96 4.71
C ASP A 71 9.53 -10.48 4.05
N PHE A 72 9.63 -9.58 3.06
CA PHE A 72 8.48 -9.09 2.31
C PHE A 72 7.71 -10.23 1.65
N ARG A 73 8.39 -11.07 0.87
CA ARG A 73 7.78 -12.22 0.19
C ARG A 73 7.19 -13.23 1.17
N THR A 74 7.88 -13.48 2.28
CA THR A 74 7.38 -14.38 3.33
C THR A 74 6.08 -13.85 3.94
N ARG A 75 5.94 -12.53 4.16
CA ARG A 75 4.68 -11.92 4.64
C ARG A 75 3.58 -12.07 3.61
N CYS A 76 3.87 -11.84 2.33
CA CYS A 76 2.91 -12.05 1.23
C CYS A 76 2.39 -13.50 1.23
N ARG A 77 3.29 -14.50 1.26
CA ARG A 77 2.92 -15.93 1.30
C ARG A 77 2.08 -16.29 2.53
N ARG A 78 2.42 -15.74 3.70
CA ARG A 78 1.67 -15.97 4.94
C ARG A 78 0.26 -15.43 4.87
N LEU A 79 0.08 -14.22 4.35
CA LEU A 79 -1.25 -13.62 4.15
C LEU A 79 -2.04 -14.41 3.10
N ALA A 80 -1.45 -14.71 1.94
CA ALA A 80 -2.08 -15.54 0.92
C ALA A 80 -2.58 -16.88 1.49
N LYS A 81 -1.74 -17.56 2.29
CA LYS A 81 -2.14 -18.80 2.96
C LYS A 81 -3.29 -18.61 3.96
N ALA A 82 -3.25 -17.54 4.74
CA ALA A 82 -4.26 -17.27 5.76
C ALA A 82 -5.64 -16.97 5.14
N PHE A 83 -5.66 -16.31 3.98
CA PHE A 83 -6.90 -15.96 3.26
C PHE A 83 -7.30 -16.96 2.17
N GLY A 84 -6.58 -18.08 2.03
CA GLY A 84 -6.94 -19.15 1.10
C GLY A 84 -6.51 -18.93 -0.34
N GLY A 85 -5.66 -17.93 -0.61
CA GLY A 85 -5.07 -17.64 -1.93
C GLY A 85 -4.60 -16.21 -2.07
N GLY A 86 -3.59 -16.01 -2.91
CA GLY A 86 -3.03 -14.66 -3.16
C GLY A 86 -4.03 -13.69 -3.78
N ALA A 87 -4.96 -14.20 -4.62
CA ALA A 87 -6.00 -13.40 -5.26
C ALA A 87 -6.95 -12.71 -4.25
N PHE A 88 -7.01 -13.19 -3.00
CA PHE A 88 -7.82 -12.57 -1.95
C PHE A 88 -7.05 -11.56 -1.10
N VAL A 89 -5.80 -11.28 -1.46
CA VAL A 89 -4.94 -10.37 -0.72
C VAL A 89 -4.41 -9.30 -1.67
N HIS A 90 -4.70 -8.03 -1.36
CA HIS A 90 -4.23 -6.89 -2.12
C HIS A 90 -3.11 -6.17 -1.38
N TYR A 91 -2.00 -5.95 -2.06
CA TYR A 91 -0.94 -5.10 -1.53
C TYR A 91 -1.28 -3.62 -1.78
N ALA A 92 -1.33 -2.83 -0.72
CA ALA A 92 -1.61 -1.40 -0.83
C ALA A 92 -0.37 -0.61 -1.27
N SER A 93 -0.34 -0.16 -2.52
CA SER A 93 0.79 0.57 -3.13
C SER A 93 1.18 1.83 -2.37
N LYS A 94 0.24 2.49 -1.70
CA LYS A 94 0.49 3.69 -0.89
C LYS A 94 1.50 3.49 0.24
N ALA A 95 1.75 2.24 0.65
CA ALA A 95 2.78 1.93 1.64
C ALA A 95 4.19 2.14 1.06
N PHE A 96 4.45 1.60 -0.09
CA PHE A 96 5.62 1.82 -0.93
C PHE A 96 5.47 1.03 -2.23
N LEU A 97 5.68 1.67 -3.37
CA LEU A 97 5.66 1.00 -4.67
C LEU A 97 6.90 1.38 -5.50
N SER A 98 7.55 0.36 -6.04
CA SER A 98 8.53 0.43 -7.11
C SER A 98 8.26 -0.71 -8.10
N LYS A 99 8.89 -0.68 -9.27
CA LYS A 99 8.79 -1.81 -10.23
C LYS A 99 9.24 -3.13 -9.60
N THR A 100 10.24 -3.09 -8.72
CA THR A 100 10.73 -4.27 -8.02
C THR A 100 9.69 -4.82 -7.06
N VAL A 101 9.11 -3.95 -6.21
CA VAL A 101 8.06 -4.36 -5.26
C VAL A 101 6.82 -4.86 -5.98
N ALA A 102 6.39 -4.20 -7.07
CA ALA A 102 5.28 -4.68 -7.89
C ALA A 102 5.53 -6.10 -8.42
N ARG A 103 6.76 -6.41 -8.87
CA ARG A 103 7.13 -7.76 -9.31
C ARG A 103 7.10 -8.76 -8.16
N TRP A 104 7.60 -8.42 -6.98
CA TRP A 104 7.52 -9.31 -5.82
C TRP A 104 6.07 -9.64 -5.46
N VAL A 105 5.19 -8.65 -5.45
CA VAL A 105 3.74 -8.84 -5.21
C VAL A 105 3.13 -9.75 -6.27
N MET A 106 3.46 -9.51 -7.54
CA MET A 106 2.98 -10.29 -8.68
C MET A 106 3.43 -11.75 -8.58
N ASP A 107 4.72 -11.99 -8.29
CA ASP A 107 5.33 -13.33 -8.21
C ASP A 107 4.73 -14.15 -7.07
N GLU A 108 4.39 -13.51 -5.94
CA GLU A 108 3.73 -14.17 -4.81
C GLU A 108 2.21 -14.36 -5.03
N GLY A 109 1.71 -14.00 -6.21
CA GLY A 109 0.32 -14.23 -6.61
C GLY A 109 -0.71 -13.29 -6.00
N LEU A 110 -0.29 -12.18 -5.36
CA LEU A 110 -1.20 -11.21 -4.76
C LEU A 110 -1.76 -10.25 -5.81
N SER A 111 -2.90 -9.63 -5.49
CA SER A 111 -3.45 -8.49 -6.20
C SER A 111 -2.83 -7.17 -5.69
N LEU A 112 -3.09 -6.07 -6.40
CA LEU A 112 -2.50 -4.77 -6.10
C LEU A 112 -3.57 -3.69 -6.01
N ASP A 113 -3.52 -2.89 -4.94
CA ASP A 113 -4.32 -1.66 -4.82
C ASP A 113 -3.47 -0.45 -5.21
N VAL A 114 -3.98 0.37 -6.13
CA VAL A 114 -3.37 1.63 -6.54
C VAL A 114 -4.33 2.80 -6.24
N ALA A 115 -3.81 3.92 -5.76
CA ALA A 115 -4.59 5.08 -5.37
C ALA A 115 -4.18 6.38 -6.11
N SER A 116 -3.29 6.27 -7.08
CA SER A 116 -2.86 7.37 -7.94
C SER A 116 -2.50 6.91 -9.34
N LEU A 117 -2.57 7.84 -10.30
CA LEU A 117 -2.13 7.60 -11.68
C LEU A 117 -0.68 7.10 -11.73
N GLY A 118 0.21 7.70 -10.91
CA GLY A 118 1.62 7.31 -10.87
C GLY A 118 1.82 5.87 -10.38
N GLU A 119 1.07 5.43 -9.37
CA GLU A 119 1.12 4.03 -8.90
C GLU A 119 0.64 3.07 -9.99
N LEU A 120 -0.46 3.38 -10.69
CA LEU A 120 -0.92 2.57 -11.82
C LEU A 120 0.15 2.47 -12.92
N GLN A 121 0.74 3.60 -13.30
CA GLN A 121 1.81 3.63 -14.31
C GLN A 121 3.04 2.80 -13.89
N VAL A 122 3.45 2.85 -12.62
CA VAL A 122 4.56 2.04 -12.09
C VAL A 122 4.21 0.56 -12.12
N ALA A 123 2.98 0.18 -11.74
CA ALA A 123 2.51 -1.21 -11.80
C ALA A 123 2.54 -1.76 -13.23
N LEU A 124 1.93 -1.03 -14.18
CA LEU A 124 1.91 -1.42 -15.60
C LEU A 124 3.33 -1.49 -16.19
N ALA A 125 4.19 -0.53 -15.86
CA ALA A 125 5.60 -0.53 -16.30
C ALA A 125 6.45 -1.64 -15.65
N ALA A 126 5.97 -2.27 -14.57
CA ALA A 126 6.56 -3.47 -13.98
C ALA A 126 6.09 -4.76 -14.66
N GLY A 127 5.05 -4.69 -15.51
CA GLY A 127 4.38 -5.83 -16.13
C GLY A 127 3.32 -6.45 -15.22
N PHE A 128 2.81 -5.72 -14.23
CA PHE A 128 1.75 -6.22 -13.36
C PHE A 128 0.45 -6.39 -14.18
N PRO A 129 -0.23 -7.54 -14.11
CA PRO A 129 -1.46 -7.78 -14.86
C PRO A 129 -2.59 -6.88 -14.37
N ALA A 130 -3.17 -6.08 -15.28
CA ALA A 130 -4.19 -5.09 -14.94
C ALA A 130 -5.44 -5.73 -14.34
N GLU A 131 -5.78 -6.95 -14.75
CA GLU A 131 -6.88 -7.76 -14.21
C GLU A 131 -6.69 -8.22 -12.75
N ARG A 132 -5.59 -7.81 -12.11
CA ARG A 132 -5.32 -8.01 -10.69
C ARG A 132 -5.08 -6.67 -9.98
N ILE A 133 -5.48 -5.56 -10.59
CA ILE A 133 -5.34 -4.22 -10.02
C ILE A 133 -6.71 -3.69 -9.62
N THR A 134 -6.84 -3.27 -8.36
CA THR A 134 -7.99 -2.48 -7.88
C THR A 134 -7.58 -1.02 -7.73
N VAL A 135 -8.37 -0.14 -8.34
CA VAL A 135 -8.12 1.30 -8.37
C VAL A 135 -8.92 1.99 -7.28
N HIS A 136 -8.21 2.62 -6.35
CA HIS A 136 -8.74 3.41 -5.23
C HIS A 136 -8.52 4.92 -5.43
N GLY A 137 -8.97 5.71 -4.46
CA GLY A 137 -8.79 7.16 -4.40
C GLY A 137 -10.13 7.89 -4.42
N ASN A 138 -10.17 9.07 -3.79
CA ASN A 138 -11.35 9.92 -3.70
C ASN A 138 -11.33 11.09 -4.69
N ASN A 139 -10.33 11.17 -5.54
CA ASN A 139 -10.17 12.19 -6.57
C ASN A 139 -9.37 11.60 -7.74
N LYS A 140 -10.02 10.71 -8.50
CA LYS A 140 -9.42 10.11 -9.69
C LYS A 140 -9.60 11.07 -10.86
N SER A 141 -8.49 11.48 -11.49
CA SER A 141 -8.56 12.32 -12.69
C SER A 141 -9.14 11.56 -13.87
N PRO A 142 -9.73 12.26 -14.87
CA PRO A 142 -10.19 11.61 -16.11
C PRO A 142 -9.10 10.78 -16.81
N GLU A 143 -7.85 11.23 -16.75
CA GLU A 143 -6.69 10.48 -17.27
C GLU A 143 -6.48 9.18 -16.50
N PHE A 144 -6.59 9.21 -15.17
CA PHE A 144 -6.43 8.02 -14.34
C PHE A 144 -7.55 7.00 -14.61
N LEU A 145 -8.81 7.43 -14.66
CA LEU A 145 -9.94 6.59 -15.01
C LEU A 145 -9.78 5.99 -16.41
N ARG A 146 -9.38 6.81 -17.38
CA ARG A 146 -9.16 6.36 -18.76
C ARG A 146 -8.06 5.30 -18.85
N LEU A 147 -6.92 5.51 -18.20
CA LEU A 147 -5.84 4.53 -18.17
C LEU A 147 -6.31 3.23 -17.51
N ALA A 148 -6.98 3.30 -16.36
CA ALA A 148 -7.49 2.13 -15.66
C ALA A 148 -8.45 1.30 -16.52
N VAL A 149 -9.43 1.95 -17.17
CA VAL A 149 -10.41 1.29 -18.05
C VAL A 149 -9.73 0.76 -19.31
N SER A 150 -8.82 1.54 -19.93
CA SER A 150 -8.15 1.12 -21.19
C SER A 150 -7.27 -0.10 -20.98
N GLU A 151 -6.56 -0.19 -19.86
CA GLU A 151 -5.70 -1.33 -19.53
C GLU A 151 -6.46 -2.53 -18.95
N GLY A 152 -7.73 -2.33 -18.55
CA GLY A 152 -8.58 -3.41 -18.03
C GLY A 152 -8.33 -3.71 -16.55
N ALA A 153 -8.20 -2.66 -15.73
CA ALA A 153 -8.15 -2.83 -14.28
C ALA A 153 -9.35 -3.66 -13.79
N GLU A 154 -9.09 -4.58 -12.85
CA GLU A 154 -10.11 -5.49 -12.33
C GLU A 154 -11.30 -4.74 -11.77
N LEU A 155 -11.04 -3.82 -10.85
CA LEU A 155 -12.06 -3.08 -10.12
C LEU A 155 -11.68 -1.60 -9.98
N ILE A 156 -12.68 -0.73 -10.02
CA ILE A 156 -12.56 0.65 -9.60
C ILE A 156 -13.47 0.89 -8.40
N VAL A 157 -12.91 1.35 -7.28
CA VAL A 157 -13.67 1.71 -6.09
C VAL A 157 -14.14 3.14 -6.23
N VAL A 158 -15.44 3.34 -6.52
CA VAL A 158 -16.03 4.65 -6.73
C VAL A 158 -16.35 5.34 -5.40
N ASP A 159 -16.04 6.62 -5.33
CA ASP A 159 -16.05 7.43 -4.09
C ASP A 159 -16.99 8.64 -4.15
N SER A 160 -17.50 8.99 -5.35
CA SER A 160 -18.46 10.07 -5.54
C SER A 160 -19.43 9.80 -6.70
N LEU A 161 -20.60 10.46 -6.71
CA LEU A 161 -21.56 10.35 -7.81
C LEU A 161 -20.98 10.93 -9.12
N GLN A 162 -20.24 12.04 -9.02
CA GLN A 162 -19.55 12.62 -10.17
C GLN A 162 -18.59 11.64 -10.82
N GLU A 163 -17.84 10.88 -10.03
CA GLU A 163 -16.91 9.86 -10.54
C GLU A 163 -17.65 8.74 -11.29
N ILE A 164 -18.85 8.36 -10.85
CA ILE A 164 -19.68 7.36 -11.54
C ILE A 164 -20.06 7.87 -12.94
N GLU A 165 -20.44 9.14 -13.06
CA GLU A 165 -20.79 9.78 -14.34
C GLU A 165 -19.57 9.88 -15.27
N GLU A 166 -18.42 10.31 -14.73
CA GLU A 166 -17.15 10.37 -15.47
C GLU A 166 -16.70 8.99 -15.96
N LEU A 167 -16.81 7.99 -15.09
CA LEU A 167 -16.46 6.60 -15.42
C LEU A 167 -17.37 6.03 -16.51
N SER A 168 -18.70 6.28 -16.43
CA SER A 168 -19.66 5.91 -17.47
C SER A 168 -19.30 6.51 -18.83
N THR A 169 -18.94 7.80 -18.83
CA THR A 169 -18.49 8.50 -20.04
C THR A 169 -17.23 7.85 -20.62
N VAL A 170 -16.22 7.64 -19.80
CA VAL A 170 -14.94 7.02 -20.22
C VAL A 170 -15.14 5.59 -20.73
N ALA A 171 -15.94 4.81 -20.03
CA ALA A 171 -16.24 3.42 -20.44
C ALA A 171 -16.99 3.38 -21.78
N GLY A 172 -17.97 4.28 -21.97
CA GLY A 172 -18.70 4.44 -23.23
C GLY A 172 -17.80 4.82 -24.41
N GLU A 173 -16.91 5.80 -24.22
CA GLU A 173 -15.93 6.22 -25.24
C GLU A 173 -14.96 5.09 -25.66
N LEU A 174 -14.61 4.23 -24.70
CA LEU A 174 -13.72 3.08 -24.94
C LEU A 174 -14.46 1.81 -25.39
N GLY A 175 -15.81 1.82 -25.41
CA GLY A 175 -16.63 0.66 -25.73
C GLY A 175 -16.44 -0.50 -24.75
N LYS A 176 -16.17 -0.19 -23.47
CA LYS A 176 -15.89 -1.15 -22.41
C LYS A 176 -16.95 -1.10 -21.31
N VAL A 177 -16.99 -2.16 -20.53
CA VAL A 177 -17.75 -2.22 -19.27
C VAL A 177 -16.76 -2.39 -18.12
N GLN A 178 -16.80 -1.45 -17.16
CA GLN A 178 -15.91 -1.47 -16.02
C GLN A 178 -16.62 -1.98 -14.77
N ASP A 179 -16.02 -2.95 -14.11
CA ASP A 179 -16.46 -3.47 -12.82
C ASP A 179 -16.10 -2.50 -11.69
N VAL A 180 -17.06 -2.23 -10.81
CA VAL A 180 -16.89 -1.27 -9.72
C VAL A 180 -17.34 -1.80 -8.37
N LEU A 181 -16.73 -1.27 -7.31
CA LEU A 181 -17.22 -1.33 -5.94
C LEU A 181 -17.62 0.07 -5.49
N VAL A 182 -18.72 0.19 -4.75
CA VAL A 182 -19.10 1.45 -4.10
C VAL A 182 -18.41 1.52 -2.74
N ARG A 183 -17.63 2.57 -2.50
CA ARG A 183 -17.02 2.79 -1.19
C ARG A 183 -18.06 3.29 -0.20
N VAL A 184 -18.19 2.57 0.91
CA VAL A 184 -19.20 2.84 1.94
C VAL A 184 -18.51 3.24 3.24
N THR A 185 -19.06 4.27 3.89
CA THR A 185 -18.67 4.66 5.25
C THR A 185 -19.69 4.12 6.22
N PRO A 186 -19.38 3.05 6.99
CA PRO A 186 -20.33 2.37 7.85
C PRO A 186 -20.59 3.09 9.19
N GLY A 187 -19.86 4.18 9.49
CA GLY A 187 -20.01 4.92 10.75
C GLY A 187 -19.49 4.17 11.99
N VAL A 188 -18.60 3.20 11.80
CA VAL A 188 -18.01 2.44 12.92
C VAL A 188 -16.87 3.23 13.54
N HIS A 189 -16.95 3.48 14.86
CA HIS A 189 -15.84 4.04 15.61
C HIS A 189 -14.71 3.02 15.75
N VAL A 190 -13.54 3.36 15.20
CA VAL A 190 -12.31 2.58 15.38
C VAL A 190 -11.36 3.40 16.24
N ASP A 191 -10.75 2.80 17.27
CA ASP A 191 -9.69 3.40 18.08
C ASP A 191 -8.41 3.54 17.23
N THR A 192 -8.41 4.52 16.32
CA THR A 192 -7.25 4.91 15.53
C THR A 192 -6.97 6.39 15.77
N HIS A 193 -5.76 6.84 15.41
CA HIS A 193 -5.41 8.25 15.45
C HIS A 193 -6.43 9.07 14.63
N GLU A 194 -7.00 10.14 15.19
CA GLU A 194 -8.05 10.96 14.56
C GLU A 194 -7.75 11.36 13.11
N PHE A 195 -6.47 11.61 12.79
CA PHE A 195 -6.03 12.03 11.45
C PHE A 195 -6.00 10.91 10.40
N ILE A 196 -6.11 9.63 10.80
CA ILE A 196 -6.08 8.47 9.89
C ILE A 196 -7.37 7.64 9.93
N ALA A 197 -8.33 8.04 10.74
CA ALA A 197 -9.65 7.39 10.77
C ALA A 197 -10.38 7.66 9.45
N THR A 198 -10.84 6.62 8.76
CA THR A 198 -11.54 6.69 7.46
C THR A 198 -12.99 6.21 7.53
N SER A 199 -13.45 5.81 8.71
CA SER A 199 -14.77 5.18 8.92
C SER A 199 -15.82 6.11 9.56
N HIS A 200 -15.45 7.36 9.92
CA HIS A 200 -16.39 8.33 10.47
C HIS A 200 -17.24 8.97 9.39
N GLU A 201 -18.51 9.27 9.68
CA GLU A 201 -19.46 9.83 8.72
C GLU A 201 -19.07 11.22 8.15
N ASP A 202 -18.26 11.97 8.91
CA ASP A 202 -17.76 13.30 8.50
C ASP A 202 -16.44 13.23 7.69
N GLN A 203 -16.04 12.05 7.24
CA GLN A 203 -14.80 11.87 6.49
C GLN A 203 -15.01 12.11 4.99
N LYS A 204 -13.91 12.53 4.34
CA LYS A 204 -13.82 12.81 2.89
C LYS A 204 -13.95 11.58 1.97
N PHE A 205 -14.18 10.40 2.52
CA PHE A 205 -14.16 9.15 1.77
C PHE A 205 -15.49 8.43 1.82
N GLY A 206 -15.94 7.97 0.64
CA GLY A 206 -17.07 7.07 0.52
C GLY A 206 -18.43 7.71 0.75
N PHE A 207 -19.43 6.85 0.68
CA PHE A 207 -20.83 7.21 0.85
C PHE A 207 -21.34 6.74 2.20
N SER A 208 -21.96 7.63 2.98
CA SER A 208 -22.57 7.30 4.27
C SER A 208 -23.71 6.30 4.12
N LEU A 209 -23.71 5.27 4.97
CA LEU A 209 -24.84 4.35 5.10
C LEU A 209 -26.03 5.04 5.79
N ALA A 210 -25.78 5.79 6.86
CA ALA A 210 -26.84 6.38 7.67
C ALA A 210 -27.68 7.42 6.90
N SER A 211 -27.04 8.19 6.02
CA SER A 211 -27.74 9.17 5.18
C SER A 211 -28.48 8.56 3.97
N GLY A 212 -28.25 7.28 3.67
CA GLY A 212 -28.77 6.63 2.47
C GLY A 212 -27.95 6.92 1.20
N ALA A 213 -26.86 7.68 1.29
CA ALA A 213 -26.00 8.01 0.15
C ALA A 213 -25.39 6.77 -0.51
N ALA A 214 -25.02 5.77 0.29
CA ALA A 214 -24.49 4.50 -0.22
C ALA A 214 -25.52 3.74 -1.10
N HIS A 215 -26.79 3.75 -0.71
CA HIS A 215 -27.87 3.16 -1.53
C HIS A 215 -28.03 3.92 -2.84
N HIS A 216 -28.04 5.26 -2.78
CA HIS A 216 -28.15 6.10 -3.97
C HIS A 216 -26.98 5.86 -4.95
N ALA A 217 -25.75 5.78 -4.44
CA ALA A 217 -24.57 5.47 -5.27
C ALA A 217 -24.64 4.07 -5.91
N ALA A 218 -25.10 3.07 -5.16
CA ALA A 218 -25.28 1.72 -5.70
C ALA A 218 -26.33 1.71 -6.84
N MET A 219 -27.43 2.45 -6.69
CA MET A 219 -28.44 2.60 -7.74
C MET A 219 -27.89 3.37 -8.94
N ALA A 220 -27.10 4.43 -8.72
CA ALA A 220 -26.43 5.16 -9.79
C ALA A 220 -25.49 4.24 -10.61
N CYS A 221 -24.66 3.44 -9.95
CA CYS A 221 -23.84 2.43 -10.63
C CYS A 221 -24.64 1.40 -11.40
N HIS A 222 -25.79 0.97 -10.84
CA HIS A 222 -26.65 -0.02 -11.49
C HIS A 222 -27.29 0.51 -12.79
N THR A 223 -27.56 1.82 -12.87
CA THR A 223 -28.24 2.45 -14.00
C THR A 223 -27.26 3.10 -14.99
N ALA A 224 -25.99 3.31 -14.61
CA ALA A 224 -24.98 3.95 -15.46
C ALA A 224 -24.52 2.99 -16.58
N ASP A 225 -24.54 3.49 -17.82
CA ASP A 225 -24.05 2.72 -18.96
C ASP A 225 -22.53 2.50 -18.85
N GLY A 226 -22.06 1.31 -19.22
CA GLY A 226 -20.64 0.96 -19.18
C GLY A 226 -20.07 0.73 -17.76
N VAL A 227 -20.89 0.76 -16.71
CA VAL A 227 -20.51 0.49 -15.33
C VAL A 227 -21.24 -0.74 -14.83
N ARG A 228 -20.53 -1.65 -14.15
CA ARG A 228 -21.12 -2.86 -13.58
C ARG A 228 -20.79 -2.96 -12.10
N LEU A 229 -21.81 -2.80 -11.26
CA LEU A 229 -21.68 -2.93 -9.81
C LEU A 229 -21.39 -4.38 -9.41
N ARG A 230 -20.29 -4.60 -8.69
CA ARG A 230 -19.90 -5.93 -8.18
C ARG A 230 -20.08 -6.08 -6.68
N GLY A 231 -20.08 -4.98 -5.94
CA GLY A 231 -20.23 -5.02 -4.49
C GLY A 231 -19.91 -3.71 -3.82
N LEU A 232 -19.63 -3.81 -2.53
CA LEU A 232 -19.28 -2.69 -1.66
C LEU A 232 -17.85 -2.83 -1.16
N HIS A 233 -17.24 -1.69 -0.84
CA HIS A 233 -15.93 -1.59 -0.21
C HIS A 233 -16.05 -0.73 1.07
N CYS A 234 -15.46 -1.17 2.18
CA CYS A 234 -15.37 -0.41 3.43
C CYS A 234 -14.03 -0.64 4.15
#